data_47634773bf1ea33e432b359d07368df2
#
_entry.id   47634773bf1ea33e432b359d07368df2
#
_cell.length_a   1.000
_cell.length_b   1.000
_cell.length_c   1.000
_cell.angle_alpha   90.00
_cell.angle_beta   90.00
_cell.angle_gamma   90.00
#
_symmetry.space_group_name_H-M   'P 1'
#
loop_
_entity.id
_entity.type
_entity.pdbx_description
1 polymer ?
#
loop_
_entity_poly.entity_id
_entity_poly.type
_entity_poly.pdbx_seq_one_letter_code
_entity_poly.pdbx_strand_id
1 'polypeptide(L)'
;MHPIVIGFIVLCFLSAGSFDAEVTQTPRHLLKGKGQKVKMDCVPIKGHSYVYWYQQIPAKEFKFLISFQNEKIFDGNEMPKERFSAECPQDSACSLEIQPAALQDSAMYFCASSPGPSPAQHFGEGTRLSVLDNLTKVNPPKVAVFEPSEVEISR
;
A
#
# COMPACT_ATOMS: atom_id res chain seq x y z
N MET A 1 8.98 -25.73 -37.31
CA MET A 1 10.02 -25.42 -36.32
C MET A 1 10.08 -23.94 -36.01
N HIS A 2 10.43 -23.17 -37.01
CA HIS A 2 10.56 -21.75 -36.83
C HIS A 2 9.29 -21.06 -36.35
N PRO A 3 8.10 -21.43 -36.86
CA PRO A 3 6.89 -20.78 -36.40
C PRO A 3 6.67 -20.94 -34.88
N ILE A 4 7.05 -22.11 -34.38
CA ILE A 4 6.87 -22.35 -32.94
C ILE A 4 7.77 -21.47 -32.12
N VAL A 5 9.03 -21.31 -32.55
CA VAL A 5 9.99 -20.47 -31.84
C VAL A 5 9.54 -19.01 -31.87
N ILE A 6 9.09 -18.54 -33.02
CA ILE A 6 8.61 -17.18 -33.15
C ILE A 6 7.40 -16.95 -32.26
N GLY A 7 6.48 -17.92 -32.21
CA GLY A 7 5.33 -17.80 -31.37
C GLY A 7 5.70 -17.70 -29.90
N PHE A 8 6.70 -18.45 -29.49
CA PHE A 8 7.14 -18.42 -28.11
C PHE A 8 7.71 -17.05 -27.76
N ILE A 9 8.50 -16.49 -28.67
CA ILE A 9 9.10 -15.16 -28.44
C ILE A 9 8.01 -14.10 -28.34
N VAL A 10 7.02 -14.18 -29.19
CA VAL A 10 5.89 -13.23 -29.14
C VAL A 10 5.16 -13.33 -27.80
N LEU A 11 4.99 -14.55 -27.31
CA LEU A 11 4.34 -14.75 -26.04
C LEU A 11 5.11 -14.09 -24.91
N CYS A 12 6.42 -14.24 -24.90
CA CYS A 12 7.23 -13.59 -23.89
C CYS A 12 7.14 -12.07 -23.96
N PHE A 13 7.07 -11.57 -25.17
CA PHE A 13 6.92 -10.14 -25.38
C PHE A 13 5.63 -9.62 -24.79
N LEU A 14 4.54 -10.36 -25.00
CA LEU A 14 3.24 -9.97 -24.47
C LEU A 14 3.28 -9.99 -22.94
N SER A 15 3.93 -10.98 -22.36
CA SER A 15 4.07 -11.02 -20.90
C SER A 15 4.81 -9.81 -20.38
N ALA A 16 5.89 -9.45 -21.05
CA ALA A 16 6.68 -8.31 -20.64
C ALA A 16 5.90 -7.00 -20.77
N GLY A 17 4.94 -6.95 -21.68
CA GLY A 17 4.18 -5.74 -21.92
C GLY A 17 2.99 -5.55 -20.99
N SER A 18 2.77 -6.45 -20.05
CA SER A 18 1.60 -6.35 -19.19
C SER A 18 1.91 -5.78 -17.81
N PHE A 19 2.86 -4.84 -17.77
CA PHE A 19 3.14 -4.15 -16.50
C PHE A 19 1.94 -3.37 -15.98
N ASP A 20 1.07 -2.94 -16.89
CA ASP A 20 -0.11 -2.17 -16.49
C ASP A 20 -1.11 -3.01 -15.72
N ALA A 21 -0.88 -4.30 -15.61
CA ALA A 21 -1.77 -5.18 -14.87
C ALA A 21 -1.35 -5.33 -13.42
N GLU A 22 -0.83 -4.28 -12.84
CA GLU A 22 -0.42 -4.29 -11.43
C GLU A 22 -1.09 -3.17 -10.67
N VAL A 23 -1.42 -3.48 -9.40
CA VAL A 23 -1.85 -2.44 -8.47
C VAL A 23 -0.61 -1.71 -8.00
N THR A 24 -0.63 -0.39 -8.08
CA THR A 24 0.50 0.44 -7.69
C THR A 24 0.20 1.14 -6.38
N GLN A 25 1.03 0.92 -5.38
CA GLN A 25 0.91 1.59 -4.09
C GLN A 25 2.11 2.49 -3.84
N THR A 26 1.85 3.68 -3.33
CA THR A 26 2.90 4.64 -2.99
C THR A 26 2.53 5.38 -1.72
N PRO A 27 3.52 5.68 -0.90
CA PRO A 27 4.90 5.22 -1.01
C PRO A 27 5.03 3.80 -0.47
N ARG A 28 6.21 3.21 -0.65
CA ARG A 28 6.43 1.87 -0.13
C ARG A 28 6.73 1.88 1.36
N HIS A 29 7.26 2.98 1.86
CA HIS A 29 7.62 3.13 3.26
C HIS A 29 7.22 4.49 3.76
N LEU A 30 6.66 4.54 4.96
CA LEU A 30 6.30 5.79 5.62
C LEU A 30 6.79 5.73 7.06
N LEU A 31 7.53 6.75 7.45
CA LEU A 31 7.98 6.92 8.83
C LEU A 31 7.34 8.18 9.36
N LYS A 32 6.49 8.04 10.37
CA LYS A 32 5.72 9.16 10.90
C LYS A 32 5.83 9.23 12.41
N GLY A 33 5.65 10.43 12.93
CA GLY A 33 5.57 10.63 14.37
C GLY A 33 4.13 10.50 14.83
N LYS A 34 3.97 10.10 16.08
CA LYS A 34 2.68 10.05 16.73
C LYS A 34 1.98 11.40 16.57
N GLY A 35 0.72 11.37 16.19
CA GLY A 35 -0.08 12.57 16.00
C GLY A 35 -0.06 13.16 14.63
N GLN A 36 0.83 12.71 13.76
CA GLN A 36 0.93 13.26 12.42
C GLN A 36 -0.11 12.65 11.51
N LYS A 37 -0.26 13.25 10.33
CA LYS A 37 -1.18 12.75 9.32
C LYS A 37 -0.46 11.78 8.40
N VAL A 38 -1.11 10.65 8.12
CA VAL A 38 -0.61 9.63 7.21
C VAL A 38 -1.52 9.64 5.99
N LYS A 39 -0.92 9.57 4.81
CA LYS A 39 -1.68 9.39 3.57
C LYS A 39 -0.90 8.45 2.68
N MET A 40 -1.59 7.44 2.16
CA MET A 40 -1.01 6.51 1.21
C MET A 40 -1.96 6.35 0.04
N ASP A 41 -1.39 6.11 -1.14
CA ASP A 41 -2.13 6.11 -2.38
C ASP A 41 -2.10 4.75 -3.04
N CYS A 42 -3.12 4.50 -3.85
CA CYS A 42 -3.25 3.25 -4.58
C CYS A 42 -3.88 3.50 -5.93
N VAL A 43 -3.23 3.00 -6.98
CA VAL A 43 -3.80 3.02 -8.32
C VAL A 43 -4.17 1.59 -8.67
N PRO A 44 -5.47 1.30 -8.82
CA PRO A 44 -5.88 -0.05 -9.15
C PRO A 44 -5.53 -0.41 -10.58
N ILE A 45 -5.64 -1.70 -10.90
CA ILE A 45 -5.44 -2.16 -12.26
C ILE A 45 -6.47 -1.50 -13.14
N LYS A 46 -6.04 -1.06 -14.31
CA LYS A 46 -6.92 -0.42 -15.26
C LYS A 46 -8.09 -1.36 -15.60
N GLY A 47 -9.30 -0.83 -15.53
CA GLY A 47 -10.50 -1.62 -15.81
C GLY A 47 -11.11 -2.26 -14.58
N HIS A 48 -10.41 -2.27 -13.46
CA HIS A 48 -10.96 -2.79 -12.22
C HIS A 48 -11.78 -1.72 -11.54
N SER A 49 -12.99 -2.07 -11.14
CA SER A 49 -13.88 -1.10 -10.49
C SER A 49 -13.96 -1.29 -8.99
N TYR A 50 -13.39 -2.36 -8.46
CA TYR A 50 -13.42 -2.60 -7.01
C TYR A 50 -12.03 -2.44 -6.44
N VAL A 51 -11.94 -1.72 -5.33
CA VAL A 51 -10.68 -1.45 -4.62
C VAL A 51 -10.87 -1.81 -3.16
N TYR A 52 -9.85 -2.43 -2.57
CA TYR A 52 -9.91 -2.93 -1.21
C TYR A 52 -8.68 -2.47 -0.44
N TRP A 53 -8.86 -2.10 0.82
CA TRP A 53 -7.75 -1.78 1.72
C TRP A 53 -7.71 -2.76 2.86
N TYR A 54 -6.50 -3.22 3.20
CA TYR A 54 -6.28 -4.16 4.28
C TYR A 54 -5.14 -3.67 5.16
N GLN A 55 -5.19 -4.07 6.44
CA GLN A 55 -4.12 -3.78 7.38
C GLN A 55 -3.58 -5.09 7.91
N GLN A 56 -2.25 -5.21 7.97
CA GLN A 56 -1.60 -6.39 8.54
C GLN A 56 -0.59 -5.94 9.58
N ILE A 57 -0.95 -6.07 10.84
CA ILE A 57 -0.03 -5.81 11.93
C ILE A 57 0.93 -6.98 12.01
N PRO A 58 2.22 -6.74 12.29
CA PRO A 58 3.20 -7.82 12.29
C PRO A 58 2.74 -8.99 13.14
N ALA A 59 2.93 -10.21 12.61
CA ALA A 59 2.56 -11.47 13.26
C ALA A 59 1.07 -11.64 13.47
N LYS A 60 0.25 -10.86 12.76
CA LYS A 60 -1.21 -10.97 12.87
C LYS A 60 -1.82 -11.13 11.50
N GLU A 61 -3.11 -11.43 11.49
CA GLU A 61 -3.82 -11.68 10.25
C GLU A 61 -4.11 -10.39 9.50
N PHE A 62 -4.44 -10.55 8.24
CA PHE A 62 -4.99 -9.46 7.45
C PHE A 62 -6.29 -9.01 8.07
N LYS A 63 -6.45 -7.69 8.16
CA LYS A 63 -7.71 -7.11 8.63
C LYS A 63 -8.28 -6.25 7.50
N PHE A 64 -9.50 -6.60 7.08
CA PHE A 64 -10.17 -5.81 6.06
C PHE A 64 -10.57 -4.45 6.63
N LEU A 65 -10.33 -3.40 5.87
CA LEU A 65 -10.67 -2.06 6.30
C LEU A 65 -11.87 -1.50 5.55
N ILE A 66 -11.78 -1.42 4.23
CA ILE A 66 -12.81 -0.76 3.46
C ILE A 66 -12.68 -1.20 2.00
N SER A 67 -13.79 -1.19 1.28
CA SER A 67 -13.75 -1.42 -0.15
C SER A 67 -14.63 -0.41 -0.86
N PHE A 68 -14.31 -0.19 -2.12
CA PHE A 68 -14.99 0.76 -2.98
C PHE A 68 -15.46 0.08 -4.26
N GLN A 69 -16.58 0.53 -4.77
CA GLN A 69 -17.00 0.27 -6.13
C GLN A 69 -16.96 1.62 -6.84
N ASN A 70 -15.94 1.80 -7.68
CA ASN A 70 -15.64 3.09 -8.26
C ASN A 70 -15.48 4.14 -7.16
N GLU A 71 -16.23 5.20 -7.15
CA GLU A 71 -16.09 6.26 -6.14
C GLU A 71 -16.88 6.02 -4.86
N LYS A 72 -17.69 4.97 -4.82
CA LYS A 72 -18.60 4.76 -3.71
C LYS A 72 -18.11 3.68 -2.79
N ILE A 73 -18.32 3.87 -1.49
CA ILE A 73 -17.99 2.83 -0.52
C ILE A 73 -18.90 1.64 -0.76
N PHE A 74 -18.27 0.49 -0.94
CA PHE A 74 -19.00 -0.77 -1.10
C PHE A 74 -19.18 -1.46 0.24
N ASP A 75 -18.10 -1.51 1.05
CA ASP A 75 -18.16 -2.09 2.38
C ASP A 75 -17.11 -1.38 3.22
N GLY A 76 -17.50 -0.83 4.35
CA GLY A 76 -16.58 -0.08 5.19
C GLY A 76 -16.93 -0.11 6.65
N ASN A 77 -17.82 -1.03 7.05
CA ASN A 77 -18.31 -1.03 8.42
C ASN A 77 -17.24 -1.35 9.44
N GLU A 78 -16.20 -2.06 9.06
CA GLU A 78 -15.20 -2.53 10.02
C GLU A 78 -14.07 -1.55 10.25
N MET A 79 -13.96 -0.52 9.42
CA MET A 79 -12.86 0.43 9.56
C MET A 79 -13.17 1.40 10.69
N PRO A 80 -12.22 1.58 11.65
CA PRO A 80 -12.43 2.59 12.69
C PRO A 80 -12.43 3.98 12.06
N LYS A 81 -13.51 4.71 12.25
CA LYS A 81 -13.72 5.96 11.53
C LYS A 81 -13.27 7.19 12.28
N GLU A 82 -12.86 7.03 13.54
CA GLU A 82 -12.40 8.19 14.30
C GLU A 82 -11.14 8.78 13.71
N ARG A 83 -10.25 7.94 13.20
CA ARG A 83 -8.97 8.40 12.70
C ARG A 83 -8.68 7.97 11.28
N PHE A 84 -9.40 6.97 10.76
CA PHE A 84 -9.18 6.43 9.43
C PHE A 84 -10.23 6.96 8.46
N SER A 85 -9.78 7.31 7.27
CA SER A 85 -10.69 7.68 6.18
C SER A 85 -10.05 7.24 4.86
N ALA A 86 -10.91 7.07 3.86
CA ALA A 86 -10.44 6.61 2.56
C ALA A 86 -11.36 7.18 1.50
N GLU A 87 -10.82 7.29 0.29
CA GLU A 87 -11.62 7.75 -0.84
C GLU A 87 -11.02 7.23 -2.13
N CYS A 88 -11.86 7.12 -3.15
CA CYS A 88 -11.44 6.75 -4.49
C CYS A 88 -12.04 7.73 -5.47
N PRO A 89 -11.37 8.87 -5.70
CA PRO A 89 -11.88 9.84 -6.67
C PRO A 89 -11.82 9.28 -8.09
N GLN A 90 -12.65 9.80 -8.96
CA GLN A 90 -12.74 9.28 -10.31
C GLN A 90 -11.45 9.48 -11.10
N ASP A 91 -10.81 10.62 -10.93
CA ASP A 91 -9.70 11.03 -11.78
C ASP A 91 -8.35 10.99 -11.09
N SER A 92 -8.24 10.34 -9.93
CA SER A 92 -6.98 10.29 -9.23
C SER A 92 -6.89 8.99 -8.44
N ALA A 93 -5.74 8.79 -7.80
CA ALA A 93 -5.50 7.58 -7.03
C ALA A 93 -6.46 7.48 -5.85
N CYS A 94 -6.80 6.25 -5.48
CA CYS A 94 -7.45 6.01 -4.20
C CYS A 94 -6.47 6.32 -3.08
N SER A 95 -6.99 6.69 -1.92
CA SER A 95 -6.12 7.00 -0.80
C SER A 95 -6.71 6.51 0.50
N LEU A 96 -5.83 6.21 1.43
CA LEU A 96 -6.16 5.88 2.82
C LEU A 96 -5.42 6.88 3.69
N GLU A 97 -6.16 7.48 4.64
CA GLU A 97 -5.59 8.49 5.53
C GLU A 97 -5.79 8.09 6.97
N ILE A 98 -4.81 8.39 7.79
CA ILE A 98 -4.89 8.21 9.24
C ILE A 98 -4.48 9.53 9.88
N GLN A 99 -5.33 10.07 10.71
CA GLN A 99 -5.08 11.36 11.37
C GLN A 99 -5.90 11.46 12.63
N PRO A 100 -5.25 11.58 13.78
CA PRO A 100 -3.80 11.54 14.02
C PRO A 100 -3.28 10.11 14.08
N ALA A 101 -2.03 9.93 13.68
CA ALA A 101 -1.40 8.62 13.73
C ALA A 101 -1.16 8.18 15.16
N ALA A 102 -1.32 6.90 15.42
CA ALA A 102 -1.04 6.30 16.72
C ALA A 102 -0.01 5.20 16.55
N LEU A 103 0.67 4.87 17.64
CA LEU A 103 1.72 3.85 17.58
C LEU A 103 1.20 2.52 17.08
N GLN A 104 -0.02 2.18 17.47
CA GLN A 104 -0.61 0.90 17.07
C GLN A 104 -0.98 0.84 15.58
N ASP A 105 -0.89 1.95 14.87
CA ASP A 105 -1.16 1.96 13.43
C ASP A 105 0.03 1.43 12.62
N SER A 106 1.17 1.22 13.26
CA SER A 106 2.33 0.64 12.59
C SER A 106 1.96 -0.72 12.03
N ALA A 107 2.08 -0.88 10.71
CA ALA A 107 1.61 -2.08 10.04
C ALA A 107 1.97 -2.01 8.57
N MET A 108 1.71 -3.12 7.86
CA MET A 108 1.67 -3.10 6.41
C MET A 108 0.25 -2.80 5.98
N TYR A 109 0.10 -1.95 5.00
CA TYR A 109 -1.20 -1.64 4.43
C TYR A 109 -1.20 -2.08 2.98
N PHE A 110 -2.18 -2.90 2.62
CA PHE A 110 -2.29 -3.45 1.28
C PHE A 110 -3.52 -2.93 0.59
N CYS A 111 -3.34 -2.58 -0.67
CA CYS A 111 -4.43 -2.23 -1.55
C CYS A 111 -4.57 -3.33 -2.58
N ALA A 112 -5.80 -3.66 -2.93
CA ALA A 112 -6.07 -4.67 -3.93
C ALA A 112 -7.19 -4.18 -4.83
N SER A 113 -7.31 -4.78 -6.02
CA SER A 113 -8.40 -4.44 -6.92
C SER A 113 -8.90 -5.68 -7.62
N SER A 114 -10.13 -5.61 -8.09
CA SER A 114 -10.76 -6.67 -8.86
C SER A 114 -11.75 -6.08 -9.86
N PRO A 115 -12.02 -6.81 -10.96
CA PRO A 115 -12.98 -6.30 -11.94
C PRO A 115 -14.41 -6.32 -11.42
N GLY A 116 -14.73 -7.23 -10.49
CA GLY A 116 -16.05 -7.32 -9.90
C GLY A 116 -15.95 -7.76 -8.48
N PRO A 117 -17.08 -7.90 -7.77
CA PRO A 117 -17.07 -8.33 -6.38
C PRO A 117 -16.67 -9.80 -6.30
N SER A 118 -15.40 -10.06 -6.21
CA SER A 118 -14.83 -11.39 -6.31
C SER A 118 -13.79 -11.60 -5.24
N PRO A 119 -13.65 -12.83 -4.71
CA PRO A 119 -12.54 -13.12 -3.81
C PRO A 119 -11.19 -13.12 -4.51
N ALA A 120 -11.18 -13.22 -5.84
CA ALA A 120 -9.93 -13.20 -6.59
C ALA A 120 -9.49 -11.75 -6.79
N GLN A 121 -8.62 -11.26 -5.94
CA GLN A 121 -8.15 -9.89 -5.95
C GLN A 121 -6.68 -9.85 -6.32
N HIS A 122 -6.28 -8.73 -6.92
CA HIS A 122 -4.89 -8.47 -7.27
C HIS A 122 -4.33 -7.46 -6.28
N PHE A 123 -3.26 -7.82 -5.60
CA PHE A 123 -2.72 -7.01 -4.52
C PHE A 123 -1.54 -6.18 -4.98
N GLY A 124 -1.45 -4.96 -4.44
CA GLY A 124 -0.25 -4.16 -4.54
C GLY A 124 0.83 -4.71 -3.62
N GLU A 125 1.99 -4.08 -3.64
CA GLU A 125 3.11 -4.55 -2.85
C GLU A 125 3.10 -4.05 -1.42
N GLY A 126 2.17 -3.16 -1.10
CA GLY A 126 2.00 -2.71 0.26
C GLY A 126 2.77 -1.45 0.60
N THR A 127 2.30 -0.77 1.62
CA THR A 127 2.96 0.38 2.21
C THR A 127 3.27 0.03 3.65
N ARG A 128 4.55 0.09 4.04
CA ARG A 128 4.93 -0.15 5.41
C ARG A 128 4.90 1.16 6.17
N LEU A 129 4.04 1.23 7.17
CA LEU A 129 3.92 2.40 8.03
C LEU A 129 4.57 2.11 9.37
N SER A 130 5.47 3.00 9.78
CA SER A 130 6.06 2.96 11.11
C SER A 130 5.74 4.26 11.80
N VAL A 131 5.05 4.18 12.92
CA VAL A 131 4.70 5.35 13.73
C VAL A 131 5.54 5.31 14.99
N LEU A 132 6.27 6.39 15.24
CA LEU A 132 7.18 6.47 16.36
C LEU A 132 6.68 7.48 17.38
N ASP A 133 6.99 7.22 18.64
CA ASP A 133 6.57 8.11 19.70
C ASP A 133 7.21 9.48 19.55
N ASN A 134 8.48 9.51 19.12
CA ASN A 134 9.21 10.76 18.95
C ASN A 134 10.18 10.64 17.78
N LEU A 135 9.85 11.32 16.68
CA LEU A 135 10.68 11.25 15.48
C LEU A 135 12.09 11.81 15.69
N THR A 136 12.25 12.72 16.63
CA THR A 136 13.57 13.31 16.85
C THR A 136 14.57 12.30 17.38
N LYS A 137 14.11 11.18 17.91
CA LYS A 137 15.00 10.13 18.39
C LYS A 137 15.60 9.29 17.28
N VAL A 138 15.11 9.44 16.07
CA VAL A 138 15.57 8.64 14.93
C VAL A 138 16.75 9.30 14.24
N ASN A 139 16.78 10.60 14.32
CA ASN A 139 17.82 11.33 13.62
C ASN A 139 19.15 11.19 14.29
N PRO A 140 20.09 10.90 13.78
CA PRO A 140 21.37 11.04 14.09
C PRO A 140 22.27 10.23 13.40
N PRO A 141 22.08 10.72 13.38
CA PRO A 141 22.71 10.29 12.96
C PRO A 141 23.14 9.79 12.44
N LYS A 142 22.95 9.92 12.37
CA LYS A 142 23.00 9.36 12.12
C LYS A 142 23.03 8.70 11.35
N VAL A 143 23.24 9.03 11.24
CA VAL A 143 23.05 8.19 10.85
C VAL A 143 23.23 7.82 10.25
N ALA A 144 23.73 8.03 10.19
CA ALA A 144 23.77 7.44 10.09
C ALA A 144 24.14 7.02 9.59
N VAL A 145 24.60 7.33 9.55
CA VAL A 145 24.77 6.76 9.61
C VAL A 145 25.21 6.35 9.42
N PHE A 146 25.78 6.34 9.40
CA PHE A 146 25.98 5.79 9.90
C PHE A 146 26.64 5.33 9.56
N GLU A 147 27.27 5.45 9.35
CA GLU A 147 27.72 5.02 9.83
C GLU A 147 27.96 4.28 9.97
N PRO A 148 28.49 4.01 9.65
CA PRO A 148 28.56 3.21 10.13
C PRO A 148 28.74 2.87 10.79
N SER A 149 29.13 2.90 11.01
CA SER A 149 29.13 2.63 11.98
C SER A 149 28.78 2.97 12.63
N GLU A 150 28.73 3.28 12.74
CA GLU A 150 28.19 3.55 13.73
C GLU A 150 27.48 3.56 13.91
N VAL A 151 27.44 3.64 13.78
CA VAL A 151 26.58 3.57 14.39
C VAL A 151 26.16 3.52 14.65
N GLU A 152 26.16 3.61 14.68
CA GLU A 152 25.63 3.55 15.45
C GLU A 152 25.06 3.45 15.84
N ILE A 153 24.96 3.47 15.82
CA ILE A 153 24.29 3.44 16.44
C ILE A 153 24.13 3.63 17.31
N SER A 154 24.18 3.86 17.77
CA SER A 154 24.01 4.10 18.66
C SER A 154 24.17 4.60 19.11
N ARG A 155 24.50 4.69 18.89
CA ARG A 155 24.96 5.14 19.30
C ARG A 155 24.37 5.42 19.86
#